data_2304a6ac805c194ff16776fc810d0856
#
_entry.id   2304a6ac805c194ff16776fc810d0856
#
_cell.length_a   1.000
_cell.length_b   1.000
_cell.length_c   1.000
_cell.angle_alpha   90.00
_cell.angle_beta   90.00
_cell.angle_gamma   90.00
#
_symmetry.space_group_name_H-M   'P 1'
#
loop_
_entity.id
_entity.type
_entity.pdbx_description
1 polymer ?
#
loop_
_entity_poly.entity_id
_entity_poly.type
_entity_poly.pdbx_seq_one_letter_code
_entity_poly.pdbx_strand_id
1 'polypeptide(L)'
;MDEDAPVRLVRSDERTEADPTPGMRREQAVATDTMWAGHVTTEAGAVSGWHHHGDHESTIYVVSGALRMESGAGGRDVVDAGPGDFLYVPPHAVHREGNPTDEQAAIVVVRGGSGPPTNNVDGPAAG
;
A
#
# COMPACT_ATOMS: atom_id res chain seq x y z
N MET A 1 26.98 -12.76 -5.30
CA MET A 1 26.41 -12.27 -4.03
C MET A 1 27.43 -11.38 -3.36
N ASP A 2 27.03 -10.19 -2.96
CA ASP A 2 27.93 -9.24 -2.34
C ASP A 2 27.67 -9.18 -0.83
N GLU A 3 28.37 -10.05 -0.08
CA GLU A 3 28.23 -10.11 1.37
C GLU A 3 28.88 -8.94 2.10
N ASP A 4 29.66 -8.14 1.39
CA ASP A 4 30.31 -6.95 1.93
C ASP A 4 29.54 -5.66 1.66
N ALA A 5 28.37 -5.74 0.99
CA ALA A 5 27.56 -4.57 0.73
C ALA A 5 27.05 -3.97 2.03
N PRO A 6 27.20 -2.66 2.25
CA PRO A 6 26.78 -2.05 3.50
C PRO A 6 25.25 -1.94 3.58
N VAL A 7 24.74 -2.03 4.82
CA VAL A 7 23.35 -1.68 5.10
C VAL A 7 23.20 -0.18 4.92
N ARG A 8 22.12 0.23 4.23
CA ARG A 8 21.83 1.66 4.03
C ARG A 8 20.74 2.13 4.97
N LEU A 9 20.90 3.33 5.46
CA LEU A 9 19.87 4.01 6.24
C LEU A 9 19.13 5.00 5.34
N VAL A 10 17.81 4.98 5.41
CA VAL A 10 16.96 6.02 4.79
C VAL A 10 16.22 6.71 5.93
N ARG A 11 16.55 7.98 6.16
CA ARG A 11 15.92 8.75 7.22
C ARG A 11 14.55 9.25 6.78
N SER A 12 13.73 9.63 7.74
CA SER A 12 12.36 10.08 7.45
C SER A 12 12.31 11.29 6.51
N ASP A 13 13.32 12.17 6.57
CA ASP A 13 13.40 13.34 5.70
C ASP A 13 14.10 13.06 4.35
N GLU A 14 14.54 11.83 4.14
CA GLU A 14 15.18 11.41 2.89
C GLU A 14 14.24 10.65 1.97
N ARG A 15 13.01 10.40 2.40
CA ARG A 15 12.01 9.77 1.55
C ARG A 15 11.64 10.71 0.40
N THR A 16 11.32 10.14 -0.75
CA THR A 16 10.95 10.91 -1.95
C THR A 16 9.50 10.67 -2.31
N GLU A 17 8.84 11.68 -2.86
CA GLU A 17 7.46 11.52 -3.26
C GLU A 17 7.32 10.50 -4.39
N ALA A 18 6.32 9.64 -4.26
CA ALA A 18 5.92 8.67 -5.28
C ALA A 18 4.59 9.11 -5.91
N ASP A 19 4.06 8.27 -6.80
CA ASP A 19 2.87 8.60 -7.57
C ASP A 19 1.72 9.05 -6.69
N PRO A 20 1.15 10.23 -6.94
CA PRO A 20 0.09 10.77 -6.11
C PRO A 20 -1.25 10.07 -6.36
N THR A 21 -2.03 9.95 -5.29
CA THR A 21 -3.45 9.65 -5.34
C THR A 21 -4.14 10.74 -4.54
N PRO A 22 -5.28 11.27 -4.98
CA PRO A 22 -5.97 12.30 -4.20
C PRO A 22 -6.22 11.85 -2.76
N GLY A 23 -5.80 12.70 -1.80
CA GLY A 23 -5.92 12.41 -0.38
C GLY A 23 -4.90 11.43 0.18
N MET A 24 -3.97 10.94 -0.65
CA MET A 24 -2.93 10.00 -0.22
C MET A 24 -1.56 10.52 -0.63
N ARG A 25 -0.68 10.65 0.35
CA ARG A 25 0.71 11.03 0.09
C ARG A 25 1.59 9.82 0.24
N ARG A 26 2.20 9.40 -0.87
CA ARG A 26 3.13 8.27 -0.89
C ARG A 26 4.55 8.78 -0.91
N GLU A 27 5.37 8.25 -0.02
CA GLU A 27 6.77 8.58 0.08
C GLU A 27 7.60 7.31 -0.01
N GLN A 28 8.44 7.24 -1.04
CA GLN A 28 9.31 6.10 -1.26
C GLN A 28 10.53 6.17 -0.35
N ALA A 29 10.81 5.09 0.35
CA ALA A 29 12.02 4.94 1.14
C ALA A 29 13.05 4.10 0.40
N VAL A 30 12.63 2.94 -0.10
CA VAL A 30 13.53 1.99 -0.79
C VAL A 30 12.84 1.49 -2.06
N ALA A 31 13.59 1.44 -3.15
CA ALA A 31 13.15 0.79 -4.37
C ALA A 31 14.31 0.06 -5.00
N THR A 32 14.14 -1.22 -5.25
CA THR A 32 15.10 -2.09 -5.94
C THR A 32 14.36 -2.80 -7.07
N ASP A 33 15.06 -3.67 -7.79
CA ASP A 33 14.44 -4.45 -8.86
C ASP A 33 13.36 -5.40 -8.34
N THR A 34 13.41 -5.75 -7.04
CA THR A 34 12.55 -6.79 -6.49
C THR A 34 11.66 -6.32 -5.33
N MET A 35 11.85 -5.10 -4.83
CA MET A 35 11.03 -4.60 -3.73
C MET A 35 10.87 -3.09 -3.75
N TRP A 36 9.76 -2.66 -3.18
CA TRP A 36 9.48 -1.26 -2.90
C TRP A 36 8.99 -1.14 -1.45
N ALA A 37 9.49 -0.14 -0.74
CA ALA A 37 9.03 0.14 0.62
C ALA A 37 8.83 1.64 0.77
N GLY A 38 7.73 2.02 1.41
CA GLY A 38 7.42 3.42 1.60
C GLY A 38 6.41 3.67 2.69
N HIS A 39 6.18 4.94 2.92
CA HIS A 39 5.25 5.46 3.91
C HIS A 39 4.11 6.18 3.20
N VAL A 40 2.88 5.91 3.61
CA VAL A 40 1.70 6.53 3.01
C VAL A 40 0.87 7.19 4.10
N THR A 41 0.55 8.45 3.93
CA THR A 41 -0.44 9.13 4.76
C THR A 41 -1.73 9.29 3.97
N THR A 42 -2.85 8.98 4.63
CA THR A 42 -4.17 9.03 3.99
C THR A 42 -5.04 9.99 4.78
N GLU A 43 -5.57 10.99 4.10
CA GLU A 43 -6.45 11.96 4.72
C GLU A 43 -7.78 11.32 5.13
N ALA A 44 -8.45 11.93 6.10
CA ALA A 44 -9.76 11.49 6.57
C ALA A 44 -10.73 11.32 5.39
N GLY A 45 -11.37 10.18 5.30
CA GLY A 45 -12.38 9.89 4.28
C GLY A 45 -11.85 9.61 2.87
N ALA A 46 -10.53 9.71 2.65
CA ALA A 46 -9.97 9.44 1.33
C ALA A 46 -10.02 7.95 0.99
N VAL A 47 -10.35 7.63 -0.26
CA VAL A 47 -10.46 6.25 -0.76
C VAL A 47 -9.79 6.18 -2.13
N SER A 48 -8.98 5.16 -2.36
CA SER A 48 -8.36 4.92 -3.67
C SER A 48 -9.38 4.41 -4.68
N GLY A 49 -9.01 4.39 -5.96
CA GLY A 49 -9.74 3.63 -6.95
C GLY A 49 -9.47 2.12 -6.79
N TRP A 50 -10.23 1.31 -7.53
CA TRP A 50 -10.00 -0.12 -7.62
C TRP A 50 -8.74 -0.39 -8.44
N HIS A 51 -7.88 -1.26 -7.94
CA HIS A 51 -6.63 -1.59 -8.62
C HIS A 51 -6.07 -2.94 -8.13
N HIS A 52 -5.06 -3.44 -8.83
CA HIS A 52 -4.24 -4.55 -8.37
C HIS A 52 -2.78 -4.27 -8.72
N HIS A 53 -1.89 -5.04 -8.16
CA HIS A 53 -0.44 -4.83 -8.33
C HIS A 53 0.23 -5.91 -9.17
N GLY A 54 -0.53 -6.56 -10.07
CA GLY A 54 0.00 -7.61 -10.93
C GLY A 54 0.61 -8.76 -10.14
N ASP A 55 1.82 -9.14 -10.47
CA ASP A 55 2.53 -10.22 -9.77
C ASP A 55 3.13 -9.80 -8.43
N HIS A 56 2.99 -8.53 -8.05
CA HIS A 56 3.48 -8.05 -6.76
C HIS A 56 2.57 -8.51 -5.63
N GLU A 57 3.18 -8.79 -4.50
CA GLU A 57 2.47 -8.95 -3.24
C GLU A 57 2.89 -7.85 -2.30
N SER A 58 2.02 -7.50 -1.37
CA SER A 58 2.28 -6.39 -0.45
C SER A 58 1.95 -6.77 0.97
N THR A 59 2.73 -6.23 1.90
CA THR A 59 2.40 -6.21 3.32
C THR A 59 2.24 -4.76 3.74
N ILE A 60 1.19 -4.48 4.48
CA ILE A 60 0.87 -3.14 4.96
C ILE A 60 0.83 -3.19 6.48
N TYR A 61 1.56 -2.27 7.12
CA TYR A 61 1.55 -2.10 8.57
C TYR A 61 0.90 -0.78 8.91
N VAL A 62 -0.11 -0.78 9.78
CA VAL A 62 -0.78 0.43 10.21
C VAL A 62 0.00 1.06 11.35
N VAL A 63 0.50 2.28 11.15
CA VAL A 63 1.25 3.04 12.15
C VAL A 63 0.28 3.82 13.04
N SER A 64 -0.68 4.51 12.44
CA SER A 64 -1.66 5.32 13.17
C SER A 64 -2.95 5.43 12.37
N GLY A 65 -4.05 5.68 13.07
CA GLY A 65 -5.35 5.79 12.45
C GLY A 65 -5.93 4.42 12.09
N ALA A 66 -6.61 4.33 10.96
CA ALA A 66 -7.21 3.10 10.48
C ALA A 66 -7.14 3.01 8.97
N LEU A 67 -7.10 1.78 8.46
CA LEU A 67 -7.16 1.51 7.03
C LEU A 67 -8.27 0.51 6.77
N ARG A 68 -9.19 0.87 5.87
CA ARG A 68 -10.22 -0.05 5.39
C ARG A 68 -9.79 -0.60 4.04
N MET A 69 -9.82 -1.92 3.92
CA MET A 69 -9.50 -2.62 2.67
C MET A 69 -10.73 -3.36 2.19
N GLU A 70 -11.13 -3.12 0.94
CA GLU A 70 -12.22 -3.82 0.29
C GLU A 70 -11.63 -4.67 -0.83
N SER A 71 -12.02 -5.93 -0.90
CA SER A 71 -11.48 -6.90 -1.86
C SER A 71 -12.46 -8.06 -2.04
N GLY A 72 -12.00 -9.10 -2.75
CA GLY A 72 -12.80 -10.29 -2.96
C GLY A 72 -13.90 -10.11 -4.00
N ALA A 73 -14.71 -11.14 -4.18
CA ALA A 73 -15.78 -11.14 -5.16
C ALA A 73 -16.77 -9.99 -4.91
N GLY A 74 -16.96 -9.15 -5.94
CA GLY A 74 -17.82 -7.98 -5.83
C GLY A 74 -17.38 -6.95 -4.81
N GLY A 75 -16.15 -7.06 -4.30
CA GLY A 75 -15.65 -6.14 -3.27
C GLY A 75 -16.28 -6.34 -1.90
N ARG A 76 -16.86 -7.51 -1.64
CA ARG A 76 -17.65 -7.75 -0.44
C ARG A 76 -16.83 -8.08 0.81
N ASP A 77 -15.54 -8.39 0.64
CA ASP A 77 -14.67 -8.66 1.78
C ASP A 77 -14.10 -7.34 2.28
N VAL A 78 -14.62 -6.87 3.40
CA VAL A 78 -14.23 -5.60 4.00
C VAL A 78 -13.50 -5.86 5.31
N VAL A 79 -12.30 -5.31 5.43
CA VAL A 79 -11.45 -5.46 6.61
C VAL A 79 -11.02 -4.08 7.08
N ASP A 80 -11.17 -3.82 8.37
CA ASP A 80 -10.67 -2.60 9.00
C ASP A 80 -9.47 -2.96 9.89
N ALA A 81 -8.34 -2.30 9.65
CA ALA A 81 -7.12 -2.50 10.42
C ALA A 81 -6.79 -1.23 11.22
N GLY A 82 -6.28 -1.43 12.42
CA GLY A 82 -5.85 -0.35 13.30
C GLY A 82 -4.36 -0.43 13.61
N PRO A 83 -3.84 0.50 14.44
CA PRO A 83 -2.41 0.55 14.76
C PRO A 83 -1.86 -0.77 15.25
N GLY A 84 -0.75 -1.20 14.65
CA GLY A 84 -0.10 -2.47 14.98
C GLY A 84 -0.56 -3.64 14.13
N ASP A 85 -1.62 -3.48 13.35
CA ASP A 85 -2.12 -4.57 12.50
C ASP A 85 -1.38 -4.62 11.18
N PHE A 86 -1.28 -5.84 10.62
CA PHE A 86 -0.75 -6.08 9.29
C PHE A 86 -1.85 -6.53 8.36
N LEU A 87 -1.79 -6.08 7.11
CA LEU A 87 -2.62 -6.56 6.02
C LEU A 87 -1.73 -7.21 4.97
N TYR A 88 -2.17 -8.33 4.41
CA TYR A 88 -1.48 -8.95 3.30
C TYR A 88 -2.34 -8.85 2.05
N VAL A 89 -1.75 -8.33 0.98
CA VAL A 89 -2.41 -8.21 -0.32
C VAL A 89 -1.74 -9.18 -1.29
N PRO A 90 -2.41 -10.29 -1.65
CA PRO A 90 -1.83 -11.28 -2.56
C PRO A 90 -1.71 -10.74 -3.98
N PRO A 91 -0.86 -11.39 -4.82
CA PRO A 91 -0.78 -11.01 -6.23
C PRO A 91 -2.14 -11.03 -6.90
N HIS A 92 -2.35 -10.10 -7.83
CA HIS A 92 -3.56 -9.95 -8.64
C HIS A 92 -4.85 -9.63 -7.89
N ALA A 93 -4.80 -9.46 -6.57
CA ALA A 93 -5.99 -9.13 -5.79
C ALA A 93 -6.48 -7.72 -6.13
N VAL A 94 -7.66 -7.63 -6.70
CA VAL A 94 -8.31 -6.34 -6.96
C VAL A 94 -8.84 -5.80 -5.65
N HIS A 95 -8.45 -4.59 -5.30
CA HIS A 95 -8.82 -3.98 -4.03
C HIS A 95 -8.90 -2.47 -4.14
N ARG A 96 -9.50 -1.87 -3.16
CA ARG A 96 -9.36 -0.43 -2.90
C ARG A 96 -9.20 -0.23 -1.41
N GLU A 97 -8.54 0.86 -1.05
CA GLU A 97 -8.19 1.16 0.32
C GLU A 97 -8.60 2.57 0.68
N GLY A 98 -8.90 2.80 1.94
CA GLY A 98 -9.30 4.11 2.38
C GLY A 98 -9.22 4.26 3.88
N ASN A 99 -9.41 5.49 4.31
CA ASN A 99 -9.42 5.87 5.70
C ASN A 99 -10.87 6.16 6.11
N PRO A 100 -11.51 5.24 6.86
CA PRO A 100 -12.92 5.42 7.23
C PRO A 100 -13.14 6.37 8.40
N THR A 101 -12.07 6.98 8.92
CA THR A 101 -12.14 7.84 10.10
C THR A 101 -12.12 9.32 9.73
N ASP A 102 -12.25 10.18 10.73
CA ASP A 102 -12.18 11.64 10.58
C ASP A 102 -10.79 12.20 10.92
N GLU A 103 -9.78 11.34 11.05
CA GLU A 103 -8.39 11.72 11.31
C GLU A 103 -7.47 11.15 10.24
N GLN A 104 -6.31 11.77 10.04
CA GLN A 104 -5.31 11.26 9.12
C GLN A 104 -4.77 9.91 9.61
N ALA A 105 -4.52 9.00 8.67
CA ALA A 105 -3.92 7.71 8.96
C ALA A 105 -2.54 7.60 8.33
N ALA A 106 -1.68 6.77 8.91
CA ALA A 106 -0.35 6.50 8.38
C ALA A 106 -0.09 5.00 8.32
N ILE A 107 0.46 4.55 7.20
CA ILE A 107 0.80 3.14 6.97
C ILE A 107 2.20 3.03 6.37
N VAL A 108 2.79 1.85 6.56
CA VAL A 108 4.01 1.45 5.85
C VAL A 108 3.63 0.34 4.88
N VAL A 109 4.07 0.47 3.64
CA VAL A 109 3.82 -0.52 2.58
C VAL A 109 5.15 -1.12 2.14
N VAL A 110 5.21 -2.44 2.12
CA VAL A 110 6.33 -3.18 1.54
C VAL A 110 5.78 -4.06 0.44
N ARG A 111 6.28 -3.87 -0.78
CA ARG A 111 5.81 -4.58 -1.96
C ARG A 111 6.97 -5.32 -2.60
N GLY A 112 6.77 -6.60 -2.88
CA GLY A 112 7.75 -7.42 -3.56
C GLY A 112 7.21 -7.98 -4.86
N GLY A 113 8.09 -8.19 -5.84
CA GLY A 113 7.72 -8.73 -7.13
C GLY A 113 8.30 -7.94 -8.28
N SER A 114 7.78 -8.18 -9.48
CA SER A 114 8.24 -7.54 -10.70
C SER A 114 7.07 -7.16 -11.60
N GLY A 115 7.32 -6.30 -12.57
CA GLY A 115 6.32 -5.81 -13.50
C GLY A 115 5.70 -4.49 -13.06
N PRO A 116 4.63 -4.05 -13.74
CA PRO A 116 3.99 -2.78 -13.41
C PRO A 116 3.46 -2.79 -11.98
N PRO A 117 3.74 -1.74 -11.20
CA PRO A 117 3.38 -1.72 -9.77
C PRO A 117 1.88 -1.54 -9.52
N THR A 118 1.15 -0.95 -10.45
CA THR A 118 -0.28 -0.69 -10.27
C THR A 118 -1.01 -0.82 -11.59
N ASN A 119 -2.14 -1.52 -11.55
CA ASN A 119 -3.04 -1.69 -12.68
C ASN A 119 -4.44 -1.26 -12.24
N ASN A 120 -4.93 -0.14 -12.77
CA ASN A 120 -6.25 0.37 -12.43
C ASN A 120 -7.32 -0.42 -13.15
N VAL A 121 -8.43 -0.71 -12.47
CA VAL A 121 -9.56 -1.47 -12.99
C VAL A 121 -10.86 -0.82 -12.57
N ASP A 122 -11.98 -1.23 -13.19
CA ASP A 122 -13.30 -0.68 -12.85
C ASP A 122 -13.83 -1.22 -11.52
N GLY A 123 -13.40 -2.41 -11.14
CA GLY A 123 -13.80 -3.04 -9.90
C GLY A 123 -13.56 -4.53 -9.94
N PRO A 124 -13.79 -5.23 -8.82
CA PRO A 124 -13.60 -6.67 -8.77
C PRO A 124 -14.72 -7.40 -9.52
N ALA A 125 -14.39 -8.58 -10.01
CA ALA A 125 -15.40 -9.46 -10.61
C ALA A 125 -16.45 -9.81 -9.54
N ALA A 126 -17.68 -10.02 -9.99
CA ALA A 126 -18.80 -10.30 -9.08
C ALA A 126 -18.77 -11.71 -8.47
N GLY A 127 -17.89 -12.54 -8.93
CA GLY A 127 -17.69 -13.87 -8.33
C GLY A 127 -17.88 -14.98 -9.31
#